data_66b1555c77d4dea87f351053eba0bbf3
#
_entry.id   66b1555c77d4dea87f351053eba0bbf3
#
_cell.length_a   1.000
_cell.length_b   1.000
_cell.length_c   1.000
_cell.angle_alpha   90.00
_cell.angle_beta   90.00
_cell.angle_gamma   90.00
#
_symmetry.space_group_name_H-M   'P 1'
#
loop_
_entity.id
_entity.type
_entity.pdbx_description
1 polymer ?
#
loop_
_entity_poly.entity_id
_entity_poly.type
_entity_poly.pdbx_seq_one_letter_code
_entity_poly.pdbx_strand_id
1 'polypeptide(L)' 'MRNPELAMQKLEKLNGKLTTMKVMITRPTTTTDQYHQLIAEAEEVVEDLKMMVQRQS' A
#
# COMPACT_ATOMS: atom_id res chain seq x y z
N MET A 1 -4.21 19.33 4.88
CA MET A 1 -4.88 18.02 4.88
C MET A 1 -5.87 17.98 6.05
N ARG A 2 -7.14 17.67 5.75
CA ARG A 2 -8.18 17.69 6.79
C ARG A 2 -8.04 16.59 7.82
N ASN A 3 -7.45 15.47 7.43
CA ASN A 3 -7.31 14.34 8.34
C ASN A 3 -5.93 13.72 8.20
N PRO A 4 -4.91 14.35 8.82
CA PRO A 4 -3.55 13.83 8.73
C PRO A 4 -3.38 12.45 9.37
N GLU A 5 -4.19 12.14 10.39
CA GLU A 5 -4.11 10.83 11.02
C GLU A 5 -4.53 9.71 10.07
N LEU A 6 -5.62 9.92 9.32
CA LEU A 6 -6.07 8.93 8.36
C LEU A 6 -5.06 8.75 7.25
N ALA A 7 -4.49 9.85 6.75
CA ALA A 7 -3.46 9.79 5.73
C ALA A 7 -2.23 9.01 6.23
N MET A 8 -1.83 9.27 7.47
CA MET A 8 -0.69 8.56 8.06
C MET A 8 -0.98 7.07 8.21
N GLN A 9 -2.18 6.69 8.63
CA GLN A 9 -2.58 5.28 8.71
C GLN A 9 -2.51 4.61 7.34
N LYS A 10 -2.95 5.29 6.30
CA LYS A 10 -2.87 4.76 4.93
C LYS A 10 -1.42 4.59 4.49
N LEU A 11 -0.57 5.55 4.80
CA LEU A 11 0.85 5.46 4.47
C LEU A 11 1.52 4.31 5.21
N GLU A 12 1.20 4.11 6.48
CA GLU A 12 1.74 3.01 7.25
C GLU A 12 1.28 1.66 6.69
N LYS A 13 0.02 1.58 6.26
CA LYS A 13 -0.51 0.38 5.61
C LYS A 13 0.26 0.09 4.33
N LEU A 14 0.51 1.10 3.52
CA LEU A 14 1.29 0.97 2.29
C LEU A 14 2.71 0.51 2.60
N ASN A 15 3.34 1.14 3.59
CA ASN A 15 4.69 0.78 4.01
C ASN A 15 4.76 -0.68 4.46
N GLY A 16 3.74 -1.14 5.20
CA GLY A 16 3.66 -2.54 5.63
C GLY A 16 3.61 -3.50 4.45
N LYS A 17 2.84 -3.15 3.40
CA LYS A 17 2.75 -3.98 2.19
C LYS A 17 4.08 -4.02 1.45
N LEU A 18 4.79 -2.90 1.38
CA LEU A 18 6.11 -2.87 0.76
C LEU A 18 7.13 -3.70 1.55
N THR A 19 7.07 -3.63 2.88
CA THR A 19 7.92 -4.44 3.74
C THR A 19 7.66 -5.94 3.54
N THR A 20 6.37 -6.31 3.45
CA THR A 20 5.98 -7.69 3.17
C THR A 20 6.55 -8.15 1.82
N MET A 21 6.51 -7.28 0.82
CA MET A 21 7.06 -7.59 -0.51
C MET A 21 8.57 -7.86 -0.44
N LYS A 22 9.31 -7.09 0.35
CA LYS A 22 10.74 -7.30 0.55
C LYS A 22 11.01 -8.69 1.12
N VAL A 23 10.19 -9.13 2.07
CA VAL A 23 10.33 -10.45 2.67
C VAL A 23 9.98 -11.53 1.65
N MET A 24 8.91 -11.34 0.89
CA MET A 24 8.45 -12.30 -0.12
C MET A 24 9.51 -12.55 -1.19
N ILE A 25 10.24 -11.53 -1.59
CA ILE A 25 11.29 -11.64 -2.62
C ILE A 25 12.39 -12.62 -2.18
N THR A 26 12.64 -12.72 -0.88
CA THR A 26 13.68 -13.62 -0.35
C THR A 26 13.19 -15.06 -0.18
N ARG A 27 11.89 -15.33 -0.38
CA ARG A 27 11.30 -16.65 -0.19
C ARG A 27 11.08 -17.33 -1.54
N PRO A 28 11.68 -18.51 -1.77
CA PRO A 28 11.52 -19.19 -3.06
C PRO A 28 10.12 -19.76 -3.28
N THR A 29 9.30 -19.83 -2.23
CA THR A 29 7.94 -20.39 -2.32
C THR A 29 6.87 -19.35 -2.67
N THR A 30 7.22 -18.07 -2.78
CA THR A 30 6.27 -17.02 -3.12
C THR A 30 5.88 -17.15 -4.60
N THR A 31 4.58 -17.17 -4.86
CA THR A 31 4.05 -17.31 -6.22
C THR A 31 3.80 -15.95 -6.87
N THR A 32 3.71 -15.95 -8.19
CA THR A 32 3.35 -14.75 -8.95
C THR A 32 2.00 -14.20 -8.50
N ASP A 33 1.03 -15.08 -8.24
CA ASP A 33 -0.30 -14.65 -7.79
C ASP A 33 -0.24 -13.91 -6.46
N GLN A 34 0.61 -14.36 -5.54
CA GLN A 34 0.78 -13.69 -4.25
C GLN A 34 1.38 -12.29 -4.43
N TYR A 35 2.36 -12.15 -5.31
CA TYR A 35 2.92 -10.84 -5.63
C TYR A 35 1.87 -9.93 -6.26
N HIS A 36 1.13 -10.47 -7.23
CA HIS A 36 0.10 -9.69 -7.93
C HIS A 36 -0.94 -9.16 -6.95
N GLN A 37 -1.41 -10.01 -6.04
CA GLN A 37 -2.41 -9.59 -5.06
C GLN A 37 -1.87 -8.51 -4.13
N LEU A 38 -0.64 -8.67 -3.65
CA LEU A 38 -0.05 -7.69 -2.74
C LEU A 38 0.15 -6.34 -3.44
N ILE A 39 0.61 -6.37 -4.69
CA ILE A 39 0.79 -5.15 -5.48
C ILE A 39 -0.55 -4.47 -5.73
N ALA A 40 -1.59 -5.24 -6.06
CA ALA A 40 -2.93 -4.68 -6.27
C ALA A 40 -3.46 -4.01 -5.00
N GLU A 41 -3.23 -4.61 -3.84
CA GLU A 41 -3.63 -4.01 -2.56
C GLU A 41 -2.85 -2.71 -2.28
N ALA A 42 -1.56 -2.70 -2.60
CA ALA A 42 -0.75 -1.49 -2.46
C ALA A 42 -1.24 -0.38 -3.37
N GLU A 43 -1.59 -0.72 -4.61
CA GLU A 43 -2.14 0.26 -5.55
C GLU A 43 -3.46 0.84 -5.06
N GLU A 44 -4.30 0.02 -4.44
CA GLU A 44 -5.56 0.49 -3.87
C GLU A 44 -5.32 1.54 -2.77
N VAL A 45 -4.33 1.32 -1.92
CA VAL A 45 -3.97 2.30 -0.89
C VAL A 45 -3.49 3.61 -1.52
N VAL A 46 -2.69 3.51 -2.58
CA VAL A 46 -2.22 4.69 -3.31
C VAL A 46 -3.40 5.47 -3.89
N GLU A 47 -4.38 4.78 -4.49
CA GLU A 47 -5.57 5.44 -5.02
C GLU A 47 -6.38 6.14 -3.92
N ASP A 48 -6.52 5.51 -2.76
CA ASP A 48 -7.19 6.15 -1.63
C ASP A 48 -6.47 7.43 -1.22
N LEU A 49 -5.15 7.40 -1.16
CA LEU A 49 -4.34 8.57 -0.82
C LEU A 49 -4.49 9.68 -1.87
N LYS A 50 -4.50 9.32 -3.15
CA LYS A 50 -4.69 10.29 -4.23
C LYS A 50 -6.04 10.99 -4.09
N MET A 51 -7.10 10.24 -3.80
CA MET A 51 -8.43 10.81 -3.59
C MET A 51 -8.45 11.74 -2.39
N MET A 52 -7.78 11.40 -1.31
CA MET A 52 -7.69 12.24 -0.12
C MET A 52 -7.00 13.56 -0.45
N VAL A 53 -5.93 13.51 -1.21
CA VAL A 53 -5.21 14.73 -1.62
C VAL A 53 -6.08 15.60 -2.53
N GLN A 54 -6.79 14.98 -3.48
CA GLN A 54 -7.66 15.72 -4.41
C GLN A 54 -8.79 16.44 -3.70
N ARG A 55 -9.34 15.85 -2.65
CA ARG A 55 -10.46 16.43 -1.89
C ARG A 55 -10.06 17.66 -1.09
N GLN A 56 -8.79 17.95 -1.00
CA GLN A 56 -8.30 19.07 -0.20
C GLN A 56 -8.08 20.34 -1.00
N SER A 57 -8.11 20.23 -2.27
CA SER A 57 -7.87 21.42 -3.14
C SER A 57 -9.13 22.27 -3.34
#